data_59487c9198ee9af0a54349d6b83aef77
#
_entry.id   59487c9198ee9af0a54349d6b83aef77
#
_cell.length_a   1.000
_cell.length_b   1.000
_cell.length_c   1.000
_cell.angle_alpha   90.00
_cell.angle_beta   90.00
_cell.angle_gamma   90.00
#
_symmetry.space_group_name_H-M   'P 1'
#
loop_
_entity.id
_entity.type
_entity.pdbx_description
1 polymer ?
#
loop_
_entity_poly.entity_id
_entity_poly.type
_entity_poly.pdbx_seq_one_letter_code
_entity_poly.pdbx_strand_id
1 'polypeptide(L)'
;MAASVDVVEFQLGKEHYALDIKIAREIVEMMPITPLPRAPGYLAGIINLRGEITNIIDLRNLLGLPGSGDSENRKIVVLMPEVAGGSNVGIIVDDVHSVISVREDQIERINDSITSSISSYIKAIIKIGDAESAKTENLIIWLDVQKVINDLGNYQSA
;
A
#
# COMPACT_ATOMS: atom_id res chain seq x y z
N MET A 1 26.16 -3.56 -12.48
CA MET A 1 25.11 -2.54 -12.46
C MET A 1 24.04 -2.90 -11.46
N ALA A 2 23.90 -2.09 -10.44
CA ALA A 2 22.87 -2.32 -9.46
C ALA A 2 21.50 -2.04 -10.10
N ALA A 3 20.64 -3.03 -10.15
CA ALA A 3 19.29 -2.82 -10.57
C ALA A 3 18.57 -1.93 -9.54
N SER A 4 17.83 -0.97 -10.00
CA SER A 4 17.01 -0.15 -9.12
C SER A 4 15.53 -0.39 -9.43
N VAL A 5 14.70 -0.25 -8.42
CA VAL A 5 13.26 -0.40 -8.54
C VAL A 5 12.62 0.89 -8.07
N ASP A 6 11.65 1.38 -8.83
CA ASP A 6 10.92 2.57 -8.43
C ASP A 6 9.69 2.17 -7.64
N VAL A 7 9.52 2.81 -6.49
CA VAL A 7 8.38 2.56 -5.61
C VAL A 7 7.74 3.89 -5.23
N VAL A 8 6.44 3.82 -4.93
CA VAL A 8 5.71 4.96 -4.40
C VAL A 8 5.76 4.88 -2.89
N GLU A 9 6.32 5.90 -2.26
CA GLU A 9 6.39 5.99 -0.80
C GLU A 9 5.14 6.67 -0.28
N PHE A 10 4.48 6.02 0.67
CA PHE A 10 3.28 6.57 1.28
C PHE A 10 3.31 6.33 2.78
N GLN A 11 2.38 6.93 3.49
CA GLN A 11 2.36 6.89 4.94
C GLN A 11 1.05 6.32 5.45
N LEU A 12 1.16 5.45 6.46
CA LEU A 12 0.02 4.95 7.22
C LEU A 12 0.35 5.18 8.70
N GLY A 13 -0.42 6.05 9.34
CA GLY A 13 -0.09 6.45 10.70
C GLY A 13 1.24 7.18 10.74
N LYS A 14 2.15 6.68 11.55
CA LYS A 14 3.49 7.26 11.67
C LYS A 14 4.53 6.52 10.85
N GLU A 15 4.15 5.43 10.22
CA GLU A 15 5.11 4.57 9.52
C GLU A 15 5.08 4.80 8.02
N HIS A 16 6.21 4.59 7.39
CA HIS A 16 6.36 4.75 5.95
C HIS A 16 6.31 3.40 5.26
N TYR A 17 5.59 3.36 4.17
CA TYR A 17 5.37 2.16 3.36
C TYR A 17 5.66 2.46 1.91
N ALA A 18 5.80 1.43 1.12
CA ALA A 18 6.02 1.58 -0.32
C ALA A 18 5.30 0.49 -1.09
N LEU A 19 4.96 0.80 -2.34
CA LEU A 19 4.45 -0.19 -3.28
C LEU A 19 5.12 0.04 -4.64
N ASP A 20 5.15 -0.99 -5.46
CA ASP A 20 5.76 -0.91 -6.78
C ASP A 20 5.04 0.12 -7.64
N ILE A 21 5.79 0.98 -8.30
CA ILE A 21 5.19 1.98 -9.18
C ILE A 21 4.43 1.31 -10.33
N LYS A 22 4.83 0.11 -10.72
CA LYS A 22 4.19 -0.61 -11.82
C LYS A 22 2.74 -0.97 -11.56
N ILE A 23 2.36 -1.08 -10.29
CA ILE A 23 0.98 -1.43 -9.95
C ILE A 23 0.14 -0.20 -9.62
N ALA A 24 0.75 0.97 -9.50
CA ALA A 24 0.02 2.21 -9.24
C ALA A 24 -0.35 2.86 -10.57
N ARG A 25 -1.65 3.06 -10.76
CA ARG A 25 -2.14 3.72 -11.98
C ARG A 25 -2.12 5.23 -11.82
N GLU A 26 -2.63 5.71 -10.70
CA GLU A 26 -2.68 7.16 -10.42
C GLU A 26 -2.95 7.38 -8.95
N ILE A 27 -2.72 8.61 -8.51
CA ILE A 27 -3.01 9.03 -7.16
C ILE A 27 -4.03 10.15 -7.25
N VAL A 28 -5.15 10.00 -6.53
CA VAL A 28 -6.22 11.00 -6.56
C VAL A 28 -6.51 11.50 -5.16
N GLU A 29 -7.08 12.69 -5.09
CA GLU A 29 -7.52 13.26 -3.82
C GLU A 29 -8.68 12.45 -3.24
N MET A 30 -8.85 12.54 -1.94
CA MET A 30 -10.01 11.93 -1.30
C MET A 30 -11.29 12.53 -1.88
N MET A 31 -12.26 11.68 -2.09
CA MET A 31 -13.56 12.06 -2.56
C MET A 31 -14.61 11.28 -1.78
N PRO A 32 -15.88 11.67 -1.83
CA PRO A 32 -16.92 10.96 -1.07
C PRO A 32 -16.97 9.48 -1.45
N ILE A 33 -17.00 8.64 -0.44
CA ILE A 33 -17.05 7.19 -0.60
C ILE A 33 -18.43 6.70 -0.22
N THR A 34 -19.05 5.92 -1.10
CA THR A 34 -20.36 5.33 -0.82
C THR A 34 -20.15 3.99 -0.15
N PRO A 35 -20.52 3.82 1.12
CA PRO A 35 -20.35 2.54 1.79
C PRO A 35 -21.28 1.49 1.22
N LEU A 36 -20.83 0.25 1.22
CA LEU A 36 -21.63 -0.88 0.76
C LEU A 36 -22.22 -1.62 1.96
N PRO A 37 -23.50 -2.05 1.88
CA PRO A 37 -24.11 -2.80 2.97
C PRO A 37 -23.36 -4.11 3.22
N ARG A 38 -23.13 -4.42 4.50
CA ARG A 38 -22.48 -5.66 4.93
C ARG A 38 -21.08 -5.86 4.39
N ALA A 39 -20.41 -4.79 4.02
CA ALA A 39 -19.05 -4.89 3.54
C ALA A 39 -18.12 -5.25 4.71
N PRO A 40 -17.04 -6.01 4.44
CA PRO A 40 -16.04 -6.24 5.46
C PRO A 40 -15.38 -4.92 5.86
N GLY A 41 -14.80 -4.88 7.06
CA GLY A 41 -14.26 -3.63 7.62
C GLY A 41 -13.20 -2.99 6.76
N TYR A 42 -12.43 -3.78 5.99
CA TYR A 42 -11.38 -3.23 5.15
C TYR A 42 -11.93 -2.58 3.87
N LEU A 43 -13.16 -2.88 3.48
CA LEU A 43 -13.77 -2.27 2.30
C LEU A 43 -14.51 -1.00 2.72
N ALA A 44 -13.90 0.15 2.43
CA ALA A 44 -14.49 1.44 2.79
C ALA A 44 -15.75 1.73 1.97
N GLY A 45 -15.80 1.25 0.74
CA GLY A 45 -16.95 1.46 -0.13
C GLY A 45 -16.53 1.58 -1.58
N ILE A 46 -17.29 2.35 -2.32
CA ILE A 46 -17.02 2.57 -3.75
C ILE A 46 -17.01 4.05 -4.05
N ILE A 47 -16.29 4.41 -5.10
CA ILE A 47 -16.33 5.76 -5.65
C ILE A 47 -16.63 5.69 -7.15
N ASN A 48 -17.12 6.79 -7.69
CA ASN A 48 -17.25 6.96 -9.13
C ASN A 48 -16.06 7.79 -9.61
N LEU A 49 -15.10 7.12 -10.23
CA LEU A 49 -13.91 7.78 -10.74
C LEU A 49 -14.03 7.88 -12.25
N ARG A 50 -14.38 9.07 -12.72
CA ARG A 50 -14.52 9.34 -14.15
C ARG A 50 -15.47 8.36 -14.85
N GLY A 51 -16.58 8.01 -14.18
CA GLY A 51 -17.58 7.09 -14.73
C GLY A 51 -17.33 5.63 -14.43
N GLU A 52 -16.21 5.29 -13.80
CA GLU A 52 -15.91 3.91 -13.45
C GLU A 52 -16.09 3.69 -11.95
N ILE A 53 -16.81 2.63 -11.61
CA ILE A 53 -16.98 2.24 -10.20
C ILE A 53 -15.68 1.62 -9.72
N THR A 54 -15.14 2.18 -8.66
CA THR A 54 -13.85 1.75 -8.11
C THR A 54 -14.04 1.34 -6.64
N ASN A 55 -13.60 0.14 -6.32
CA ASN A 55 -13.65 -0.37 -4.95
C ASN A 55 -12.54 0.26 -4.13
N ILE A 56 -12.88 0.78 -2.95
CA ILE A 56 -11.92 1.48 -2.11
C ILE A 56 -11.63 0.66 -0.87
N ILE A 57 -10.36 0.33 -0.70
CA ILE A 57 -9.89 -0.47 0.41
C ILE A 57 -9.17 0.43 1.41
N ASP A 58 -9.55 0.29 2.67
CA ASP A 58 -8.85 0.96 3.76
C ASP A 58 -7.67 0.09 4.16
N LEU A 59 -6.50 0.45 3.68
CA LEU A 59 -5.31 -0.36 3.89
C LEU A 59 -4.93 -0.46 5.37
N ARG A 60 -5.19 0.59 6.13
CA ARG A 60 -4.95 0.56 7.57
C ARG A 60 -5.76 -0.53 8.25
N ASN A 61 -7.04 -0.58 7.93
CA ASN A 61 -7.94 -1.58 8.52
C ASN A 61 -7.49 -2.98 8.11
N LEU A 62 -7.16 -3.14 6.84
CA LEU A 62 -6.74 -4.43 6.30
C LEU A 62 -5.48 -4.95 6.99
N LEU A 63 -4.54 -4.07 7.29
CA LEU A 63 -3.29 -4.46 7.94
C LEU A 63 -3.39 -4.49 9.46
N GLY A 64 -4.55 -4.17 10.01
CA GLY A 64 -4.74 -4.18 11.45
C GLY A 64 -4.00 -3.06 12.19
N LEU A 65 -3.77 -1.95 11.53
CA LEU A 65 -3.04 -0.84 12.14
C LEU A 65 -3.97 0.01 12.98
N PRO A 66 -3.49 0.49 14.14
CA PRO A 66 -4.33 1.32 15.02
C PRO A 66 -4.49 2.74 14.48
N GLY A 67 -5.49 3.41 15.01
CA GLY A 67 -5.70 4.82 14.77
C GLY A 67 -6.79 5.11 13.77
N SER A 68 -7.22 6.36 13.78
CA SER A 68 -8.23 6.87 12.85
C SER A 68 -7.50 7.53 11.69
N GLY A 69 -7.87 7.22 10.48
CA GLY A 69 -7.28 7.85 9.33
C GLY A 69 -7.80 9.27 9.10
N ASP A 70 -7.64 10.15 10.05
CA ASP A 70 -8.19 11.51 9.98
C ASP A 70 -7.22 12.54 9.43
N SER A 71 -6.15 12.10 8.77
CA SER A 71 -5.22 13.04 8.16
C SER A 71 -5.89 13.81 7.03
N GLU A 72 -5.66 15.12 6.99
CA GLU A 72 -6.15 15.97 5.91
C GLU A 72 -5.45 15.67 4.59
N ASN A 73 -4.33 14.97 4.64
CA ASN A 73 -3.52 14.67 3.46
C ASN A 73 -3.85 13.31 2.84
N ARG A 74 -4.93 12.68 3.27
CA ARG A 74 -5.30 11.36 2.75
C ARG A 74 -5.49 11.39 1.25
N LYS A 75 -5.02 10.32 0.63
CA LYS A 75 -5.10 10.15 -0.82
C LYS A 75 -5.61 8.75 -1.13
N ILE A 76 -6.03 8.56 -2.35
CA ILE A 76 -6.36 7.23 -2.86
C ILE A 76 -5.34 6.88 -3.94
N VAL A 77 -4.65 5.77 -3.75
CA VAL A 77 -3.77 5.22 -4.78
C VAL A 77 -4.60 4.24 -5.60
N VAL A 78 -4.88 4.59 -6.84
CA VAL A 78 -5.65 3.74 -7.74
C VAL A 78 -4.70 2.74 -8.37
N LEU A 79 -5.03 1.47 -8.27
CA LEU A 79 -4.17 0.39 -8.75
C LEU A 79 -4.46 0.08 -10.21
N MET A 80 -3.47 -0.50 -10.88
CA MET A 80 -3.68 -1.02 -12.23
C MET A 80 -4.72 -2.15 -12.18
N PRO A 81 -5.67 -2.19 -13.13
CA PRO A 81 -6.72 -3.22 -13.10
C PRO A 81 -6.18 -4.66 -13.09
N GLU A 82 -5.02 -4.89 -13.70
CA GLU A 82 -4.41 -6.21 -13.74
C GLU A 82 -4.10 -6.76 -12.36
N VAL A 83 -3.87 -5.87 -11.38
CA VAL A 83 -3.59 -6.26 -10.01
C VAL A 83 -4.78 -6.97 -9.38
N ALA A 84 -5.98 -6.57 -9.77
CA ALA A 84 -7.22 -7.07 -9.17
C ALA A 84 -8.07 -7.86 -10.17
N GLY A 85 -7.42 -8.54 -11.10
CA GLY A 85 -8.14 -9.39 -12.05
C GLY A 85 -9.09 -8.62 -12.98
N GLY A 86 -8.77 -7.37 -13.28
CA GLY A 86 -9.60 -6.53 -14.13
C GLY A 86 -10.55 -5.60 -13.38
N SER A 87 -10.65 -5.74 -12.08
CA SER A 87 -11.48 -4.86 -11.25
C SER A 87 -10.75 -3.57 -10.92
N ASN A 88 -11.49 -2.48 -10.81
CA ASN A 88 -10.91 -1.21 -10.40
C ASN A 88 -10.85 -1.15 -8.87
N VAL A 89 -9.66 -0.97 -8.34
CA VAL A 89 -9.41 -0.92 -6.90
C VAL A 89 -8.51 0.25 -6.57
N GLY A 90 -8.86 0.97 -5.52
CA GLY A 90 -8.00 2.01 -4.94
C GLY A 90 -7.78 1.73 -3.47
N ILE A 91 -6.65 2.18 -2.95
CA ILE A 91 -6.35 2.05 -1.52
C ILE A 91 -6.22 3.43 -0.89
N ILE A 92 -6.78 3.57 0.30
CA ILE A 92 -6.67 4.81 1.07
C ILE A 92 -5.37 4.79 1.84
N VAL A 93 -4.60 5.86 1.71
CA VAL A 93 -3.38 6.07 2.48
C VAL A 93 -3.45 7.41 3.18
N ASP A 94 -2.68 7.58 4.24
CA ASP A 94 -2.73 8.82 5.03
C ASP A 94 -2.02 9.97 4.32
N ASP A 95 -1.02 9.67 3.54
CA ASP A 95 -0.31 10.67 2.73
C ASP A 95 0.53 9.94 1.69
N VAL A 96 0.82 10.62 0.59
CA VAL A 96 1.75 10.12 -0.42
C VAL A 96 2.92 11.08 -0.48
N HIS A 97 4.13 10.56 -0.38
CA HIS A 97 5.32 11.40 -0.37
C HIS A 97 5.92 11.57 -1.76
N SER A 98 6.49 10.52 -2.29
CA SER A 98 7.17 10.65 -3.58
C SER A 98 7.43 9.27 -4.17
N VAL A 99 7.85 9.30 -5.44
CA VAL A 99 8.40 8.10 -6.06
C VAL A 99 9.90 8.11 -5.80
N ILE A 100 10.40 7.01 -5.27
CA ILE A 100 11.82 6.87 -4.99
C ILE A 100 12.40 5.68 -5.76
N SER A 101 13.66 5.81 -6.18
CA SER A 101 14.40 4.72 -6.77
C SER A 101 15.19 4.02 -5.68
N VAL A 102 14.94 2.73 -5.51
CA VAL A 102 15.55 1.95 -4.46
C VAL A 102 16.61 1.05 -5.06
N ARG A 103 17.83 1.14 -4.53
CA ARG A 103 18.93 0.28 -4.96
C ARG A 103 18.89 -1.02 -4.19
N GLU A 104 19.44 -2.05 -4.79
CA GLU A 104 19.44 -3.39 -4.18
C GLU A 104 20.14 -3.42 -2.83
N ASP A 105 21.19 -2.60 -2.64
CA ASP A 105 21.90 -2.53 -1.36
C ASP A 105 21.07 -1.89 -0.25
N GLN A 106 19.98 -1.21 -0.58
CA GLN A 106 19.07 -0.62 0.40
C GLN A 106 17.96 -1.58 0.81
N ILE A 107 17.83 -2.71 0.14
CA ILE A 107 16.74 -3.66 0.35
C ILE A 107 17.21 -4.77 1.27
N GLU A 108 16.46 -5.02 2.32
CA GLU A 108 16.71 -6.13 3.21
C GLU A 108 15.51 -7.05 3.25
N ARG A 109 15.73 -8.30 2.88
CA ARG A 109 14.66 -9.30 2.87
C ARG A 109 14.39 -9.76 4.29
N ILE A 110 13.11 -9.91 4.63
CA ILE A 110 12.72 -10.39 5.94
C ILE A 110 12.90 -11.89 6.01
N ASN A 111 13.53 -12.31 7.09
CA ASN A 111 13.77 -13.73 7.31
C ASN A 111 12.52 -14.38 7.91
N ASP A 112 12.09 -15.49 7.35
CA ASP A 112 10.80 -16.10 7.62
C ASP A 112 10.63 -16.73 8.98
N SER A 113 11.67 -16.84 9.77
CA SER A 113 11.65 -17.71 10.95
C SER A 113 10.81 -17.18 12.11
N ILE A 114 10.57 -15.87 12.19
CA ILE A 114 9.87 -15.28 13.31
C ILE A 114 8.53 -14.66 12.90
N THR A 115 8.43 -14.22 11.66
CA THR A 115 7.29 -13.42 11.20
C THR A 115 6.55 -14.07 10.04
N SER A 116 6.54 -15.37 9.97
CA SER A 116 6.05 -16.09 8.80
C SER A 116 4.61 -15.77 8.41
N SER A 117 3.74 -15.47 9.38
CA SER A 117 2.35 -15.15 9.08
C SER A 117 2.13 -13.68 8.78
N ILE A 118 2.94 -12.79 9.38
CA ILE A 118 2.81 -11.34 9.19
C ILE A 118 3.59 -10.89 7.97
N SER A 119 4.73 -11.54 7.70
CA SER A 119 5.62 -11.14 6.63
C SER A 119 5.10 -11.50 5.24
N SER A 120 3.99 -12.23 5.14
CA SER A 120 3.47 -12.64 3.83
C SER A 120 3.12 -11.44 2.95
N TYR A 121 2.75 -10.30 3.55
CA TYR A 121 2.40 -9.09 2.80
C TYR A 121 3.57 -8.11 2.70
N ILE A 122 4.71 -8.45 3.26
CA ILE A 122 5.88 -7.58 3.22
C ILE A 122 6.90 -8.17 2.26
N LYS A 123 7.21 -7.43 1.20
CA LYS A 123 8.23 -7.83 0.25
C LYS A 123 9.63 -7.71 0.82
N ALA A 124 9.90 -6.58 1.46
CA ALA A 124 11.22 -6.27 1.98
C ALA A 124 11.14 -5.04 2.86
N ILE A 125 12.23 -4.74 3.54
CA ILE A 125 12.41 -3.49 4.25
C ILE A 125 13.41 -2.66 3.46
N ILE A 126 13.08 -1.40 3.22
CA ILE A 126 13.95 -0.46 2.53
C ILE A 126 14.60 0.42 3.57
N LYS A 127 15.91 0.48 3.53
CA LYS A 127 16.66 1.36 4.44
C LYS A 127 17.00 2.64 3.71
N ILE A 128 16.45 3.74 4.17
CA ILE A 128 16.72 5.06 3.62
C ILE A 128 17.49 5.85 4.67
N GLY A 129 18.61 6.39 4.28
CA GLY A 129 19.41 7.20 5.17
C GLY A 129 20.87 7.07 4.82
N ASP A 130 21.63 8.03 5.30
CA ASP A 130 23.06 8.07 5.11
C ASP A 130 23.72 7.09 6.07
N ALA A 131 24.56 6.22 5.54
CA ALA A 131 25.32 5.30 6.36
C ALA A 131 26.20 6.05 7.40
N GLU A 132 26.46 7.32 7.14
CA GLU A 132 27.28 8.14 8.03
C GLU A 132 26.50 8.77 9.17
N SER A 133 25.19 8.97 9.01
CA SER A 133 24.37 9.48 10.09
C SER A 133 23.65 8.30 10.74
N ALA A 134 24.32 7.66 11.66
CA ALA A 134 23.79 6.50 12.37
C ALA A 134 22.53 6.82 13.20
N LYS A 135 22.01 8.02 13.09
CA LYS A 135 20.95 8.47 14.00
C LYS A 135 19.54 8.30 13.48
N THR A 136 19.33 8.11 12.16
CA THR A 136 17.98 8.02 11.66
C THR A 136 17.94 7.23 10.38
N GLU A 137 18.14 5.93 10.51
CA GLU A 137 17.75 5.08 9.42
C GLU A 137 16.24 5.02 9.40
N ASN A 138 15.65 5.70 8.43
CA ASN A 138 14.23 5.57 8.20
C ASN A 138 13.98 4.27 7.48
N LEU A 139 13.12 3.47 8.06
CA LEU A 139 12.73 2.21 7.46
C LEU A 139 11.42 2.40 6.72
N ILE A 140 11.36 1.86 5.51
CA ILE A 140 10.15 1.86 4.72
C ILE A 140 9.77 0.40 4.50
N ILE A 141 8.52 0.07 4.82
CA ILE A 141 8.01 -1.28 4.65
C ILE A 141 7.46 -1.42 3.24
N TRP A 142 8.12 -2.24 2.43
CA TRP A 142 7.72 -2.45 1.05
C TRP A 142 6.66 -3.55 1.01
N LEU A 143 5.42 -3.16 0.73
CA LEU A 143 4.28 -4.07 0.73
C LEU A 143 4.13 -4.79 -0.59
N ASP A 144 3.75 -6.05 -0.51
CA ASP A 144 3.33 -6.81 -1.67
C ASP A 144 1.82 -6.62 -1.85
N VAL A 145 1.44 -5.50 -2.43
CA VAL A 145 0.02 -5.15 -2.60
C VAL A 145 -0.67 -6.13 -3.52
N GLN A 146 0.04 -6.67 -4.50
CA GLN A 146 -0.51 -7.69 -5.40
C GLN A 146 -1.02 -8.90 -4.60
N LYS A 147 -0.23 -9.35 -3.66
CA LYS A 147 -0.60 -10.49 -2.82
C LYS A 147 -1.77 -10.16 -1.90
N VAL A 148 -1.75 -8.95 -1.33
CA VAL A 148 -2.84 -8.49 -0.48
C VAL A 148 -4.16 -8.55 -1.23
N ILE A 149 -4.18 -8.01 -2.44
CA ILE A 149 -5.41 -7.96 -3.24
C ILE A 149 -5.82 -9.36 -3.69
N ASN A 150 -4.86 -10.21 -4.05
CA ASN A 150 -5.17 -11.59 -4.45
C ASN A 150 -5.84 -12.36 -3.31
N ASP A 151 -5.35 -12.17 -2.09
CA ASP A 151 -5.93 -12.85 -0.93
C ASP A 151 -7.36 -12.38 -0.66
N LEU A 152 -7.65 -11.10 -0.89
CA LEU A 152 -9.01 -10.59 -0.76
C LEU A 152 -9.95 -11.22 -1.78
N GLY A 153 -9.48 -11.38 -3.02
CA GLY A 153 -10.27 -12.03 -4.06
C GLY A 153 -10.63 -13.46 -3.70
N ASN A 154 -9.69 -14.19 -3.14
CA ASN A 154 -9.93 -15.57 -2.71
C ASN A 154 -10.91 -15.65 -1.55
N TYR A 155 -10.94 -14.63 -0.71
CA TYR A 155 -11.86 -14.58 0.42
C TYR A 155 -13.31 -14.38 -0.01
N GLN A 156 -13.52 -13.74 -1.15
CA GLN A 156 -14.86 -13.42 -1.66
C GLN A 156 -15.45 -14.50 -2.55
N SER A 157 -14.67 -15.50 -2.91
CA SER A 157 -15.12 -16.54 -3.82
C SER A 157 -15.73 -17.74 -3.13
N ALA A 158 -16.13 -17.60 -1.89
CA ALA A 158 -16.79 -18.70 -1.19
C ALA A 158 -18.26 -18.79 -1.55
#